data_a99fdc159d1f3c1d164cbed62f0061b4
#
_entry.id   a99fdc159d1f3c1d164cbed62f0061b4
#
_cell.length_a   1.000
_cell.length_b   1.000
_cell.length_c   1.000
_cell.angle_alpha   90.00
_cell.angle_beta   90.00
_cell.angle_gamma   90.00
#
_symmetry.space_group_name_H-M   'P 1'
#
loop_
_entity.id
_entity.type
_entity.pdbx_description
1 polymer ?
#
loop_
_entity_poly.entity_id
_entity_poly.type
_entity_poly.pdbx_seq_one_letter_code
_entity_poly.pdbx_strand_id
1 'polypeptide(L)'
;MDNLFSTNHELIPKIEKEKLLKQKGICLWLTGLSGSGKTSIAKSVAKKLHSKGFITKVLDGDNIRLGINKNLSFSELDRMENIRRTAEISKLFVDCGIITICCLVSPKEKMRTLAKEIIGEKNFYEIFIATSL
;
A
#
# COMPACT_ATOMS: atom_id res chain seq x y z
N MET A 1 -1.37 -6.80 -29.42
CA MET A 1 -1.67 -8.13 -28.87
C MET A 1 -2.86 -8.00 -27.92
N ASP A 2 -3.94 -8.63 -28.29
CA ASP A 2 -5.22 -8.32 -27.65
C ASP A 2 -5.90 -9.55 -27.03
N ASN A 3 -5.08 -10.52 -26.65
CA ASN A 3 -5.59 -11.79 -26.18
C ASN A 3 -5.45 -11.99 -24.68
N LEU A 4 -5.36 -10.88 -23.92
CA LEU A 4 -5.31 -10.95 -22.49
C LEU A 4 -6.72 -10.82 -21.92
N PHE A 5 -7.14 -11.86 -21.23
CA PHE A 5 -8.45 -11.91 -20.58
C PHE A 5 -8.27 -12.12 -19.10
N SER A 6 -9.13 -11.47 -18.32
CA SER A 6 -9.13 -11.69 -16.88
C SER A 6 -9.68 -13.08 -16.57
N THR A 7 -8.95 -13.82 -15.76
CA THR A 7 -9.38 -15.12 -15.24
C THR A 7 -9.74 -15.06 -13.76
N ASN A 8 -9.99 -13.84 -13.25
CA ASN A 8 -10.27 -13.65 -11.83
C ASN A 8 -11.46 -14.46 -11.33
N HIS A 9 -12.43 -14.75 -12.20
CA HIS A 9 -13.57 -15.60 -11.83
C HIS A 9 -13.19 -17.03 -11.50
N GLU A 10 -12.00 -17.49 -11.91
CA GLU A 10 -11.48 -18.82 -11.62
C GLU A 10 -10.65 -18.86 -10.33
N LEU A 11 -10.37 -17.70 -9.75
CA LEU A 11 -9.53 -17.59 -8.57
C LEU A 11 -10.38 -17.48 -7.31
N ILE A 12 -9.78 -17.83 -6.20
CA ILE A 12 -10.44 -17.68 -4.90
C ILE A 12 -10.68 -16.21 -4.63
N PRO A 13 -11.92 -15.78 -4.40
CA PRO A 13 -12.21 -14.37 -4.19
C PRO A 13 -11.68 -13.86 -2.84
N LYS A 14 -11.45 -12.56 -2.79
CA LYS A 14 -10.95 -11.87 -1.60
C LYS A 14 -11.75 -12.20 -0.34
N ILE A 15 -13.08 -12.22 -0.44
CA ILE A 15 -13.94 -12.46 0.72
C ILE A 15 -13.67 -13.83 1.37
N GLU A 16 -13.34 -14.84 0.59
CA GLU A 16 -13.03 -16.16 1.14
C GLU A 16 -11.69 -16.15 1.90
N LYS A 17 -10.72 -15.40 1.39
CA LYS A 17 -9.44 -15.23 2.06
C LYS A 17 -9.59 -14.45 3.35
N GLU A 18 -10.43 -13.41 3.33
CA GLU A 18 -10.74 -12.63 4.52
C GLU A 18 -11.40 -13.47 5.61
N LYS A 19 -12.30 -14.37 5.21
CA LYS A 19 -12.94 -15.30 6.16
C LYS A 19 -11.91 -16.23 6.80
N LEU A 20 -11.01 -16.76 5.97
CA LEU A 20 -9.97 -17.67 6.45
C LEU A 20 -9.02 -16.96 7.42
N LEU A 21 -8.62 -15.75 7.11
CA LEU A 21 -7.71 -14.96 7.94
C LEU A 21 -8.41 -14.24 9.10
N LYS A 22 -9.74 -14.19 9.08
CA LYS A 22 -10.54 -13.46 10.08
C LYS A 22 -10.16 -12.00 10.18
N GLN A 23 -9.91 -11.39 9.03
CA GLN A 23 -9.57 -9.96 8.92
C GLN A 23 -9.94 -9.44 7.53
N LYS A 24 -10.08 -8.13 7.42
CA LYS A 24 -10.31 -7.49 6.13
C LYS A 24 -9.00 -7.03 5.52
N GLY A 25 -8.86 -7.23 4.21
CA GLY A 25 -7.73 -6.70 3.46
C GLY A 25 -7.96 -5.25 3.14
N ILE A 26 -7.14 -4.38 3.68
CA ILE A 26 -7.21 -2.94 3.47
C ILE A 26 -5.82 -2.35 3.31
N CYS A 27 -5.76 -1.16 2.73
CA CYS A 27 -4.53 -0.40 2.63
C CYS A 27 -4.65 0.88 3.45
N LEU A 28 -3.70 1.08 4.34
CA LEU A 28 -3.52 2.33 5.06
C LEU A 28 -2.38 3.08 4.37
N TRP A 29 -2.71 4.16 3.70
CA TRP A 29 -1.73 4.96 2.96
C TRP A 29 -1.37 6.19 3.78
N LEU A 30 -0.19 6.16 4.39
CA LEU A 30 0.27 7.25 5.25
C LEU A 30 0.90 8.34 4.41
N THR A 31 0.42 9.56 4.58
CA THR A 31 0.94 10.74 3.91
C THR A 31 1.54 11.71 4.92
N GLY A 32 2.34 12.63 4.44
CA GLY A 32 3.03 13.59 5.28
C GLY A 32 4.43 13.84 4.73
N LEU A 33 5.06 14.90 5.18
CA LEU A 33 6.40 15.25 4.72
C LEU A 33 7.43 14.22 5.18
N SER A 34 8.53 14.17 4.46
CA SER A 34 9.69 13.38 4.87
C SER A 34 10.11 13.82 6.29
N GLY A 35 10.39 12.87 7.15
CA GLY A 35 10.71 13.15 8.54
C GLY A 35 9.52 13.39 9.45
N SER A 36 8.28 13.18 8.94
CA SER A 36 7.07 13.34 9.76
C SER A 36 6.81 12.19 10.72
N GLY A 37 7.60 11.11 10.64
CA GLY A 37 7.41 9.95 11.49
C GLY A 37 6.54 8.86 10.90
N LYS A 38 6.24 8.92 9.60
CA LYS A 38 5.40 7.92 8.92
C LYS A 38 5.87 6.49 9.14
N THR A 39 7.17 6.25 8.92
CA THR A 39 7.74 4.91 9.05
C THR A 39 7.66 4.40 10.48
N SER A 40 7.95 5.26 11.46
CA SER A 40 7.87 4.89 12.88
C SER A 40 6.44 4.53 13.26
N ILE A 41 5.47 5.29 12.79
CA ILE A 41 4.05 5.03 13.06
C ILE A 41 3.62 3.72 12.39
N ALA A 42 4.02 3.52 11.13
CA ALA A 42 3.70 2.29 10.39
C ALA A 42 4.22 1.06 11.14
N LYS A 43 5.47 1.09 11.60
CA LYS A 43 6.08 0.00 12.36
C LYS A 43 5.33 -0.26 13.66
N SER A 44 4.97 0.80 14.38
CA SER A 44 4.25 0.70 15.64
C SER A 44 2.86 0.08 15.45
N VAL A 45 2.12 0.54 14.45
CA VAL A 45 0.79 0.02 14.12
C VAL A 45 0.89 -1.45 13.72
N ALA A 46 1.85 -1.80 12.87
CA ALA A 46 2.05 -3.18 12.43
C ALA A 46 2.32 -4.11 13.61
N LYS A 47 3.20 -3.71 14.53
CA LYS A 47 3.52 -4.50 15.72
C LYS A 47 2.29 -4.69 16.62
N LYS A 48 1.52 -3.64 16.81
CA LYS A 48 0.31 -3.68 17.64
C LYS A 48 -0.74 -4.61 17.03
N LEU A 49 -0.96 -4.51 15.73
CA LEU A 49 -1.89 -5.39 15.03
C LEU A 49 -1.41 -6.84 15.07
N HIS A 50 -0.11 -7.06 14.88
CA HIS A 50 0.47 -8.40 14.94
C HIS A 50 0.24 -9.03 16.31
N SER A 51 0.44 -8.27 17.37
CA SER A 51 0.23 -8.78 18.75
C SER A 51 -1.23 -9.16 19.02
N LYS A 52 -2.15 -8.64 18.22
CA LYS A 52 -3.58 -8.95 18.30
C LYS A 52 -4.00 -10.06 17.32
N GLY A 53 -3.05 -10.65 16.61
CA GLY A 53 -3.30 -11.77 15.70
C GLY A 53 -3.59 -11.38 14.26
N PHE A 54 -3.35 -10.13 13.88
CA PHE A 54 -3.55 -9.69 12.50
C PHE A 54 -2.27 -9.85 11.69
N ILE A 55 -2.44 -10.17 10.42
CA ILE A 55 -1.32 -10.23 9.46
C ILE A 55 -1.23 -8.90 8.74
N THR A 56 -0.04 -8.30 8.78
CA THR A 56 0.21 -7.00 8.17
C THR A 56 1.43 -7.04 7.25
N LYS A 57 1.52 -6.07 6.36
CA LYS A 57 2.70 -5.83 5.54
C LYS A 57 2.96 -4.33 5.47
N VAL A 58 4.16 -3.92 5.87
CA VAL A 58 4.59 -2.53 5.74
C VAL A 58 5.38 -2.39 4.44
N LEU A 59 4.98 -1.44 3.61
CA LEU A 59 5.68 -1.07 2.39
C LEU A 59 6.18 0.36 2.58
N ASP A 60 7.47 0.50 2.88
CA ASP A 60 8.07 1.81 3.04
C ASP A 60 8.92 2.17 1.82
N GLY A 61 9.00 3.48 1.52
CA GLY A 61 9.64 3.96 0.31
C GLY A 61 11.10 3.55 0.17
N ASP A 62 11.85 3.58 1.26
CA ASP A 62 13.28 3.26 1.21
C ASP A 62 13.51 1.80 0.84
N ASN A 63 12.80 0.88 1.47
CA ASN A 63 12.94 -0.55 1.17
C ASN A 63 12.44 -0.90 -0.24
N ILE A 64 11.36 -0.27 -0.69
CA ILE A 64 10.84 -0.47 -2.04
C ILE A 64 11.88 -0.01 -3.07
N ARG A 65 12.56 1.12 -2.83
CA ARG A 65 13.59 1.64 -3.73
C ARG A 65 14.87 0.80 -3.73
N LEU A 66 15.15 0.10 -2.64
CA LEU A 66 16.28 -0.82 -2.60
C LEU A 66 15.99 -2.13 -3.35
N GLY A 67 14.75 -2.47 -3.53
CA GLY A 67 14.31 -3.71 -4.15
C GLY A 67 13.62 -3.50 -5.49
N ILE A 68 12.31 -3.60 -5.48
CA ILE A 68 11.51 -3.65 -6.71
C ILE A 68 11.61 -2.38 -7.54
N ASN A 69 11.86 -1.24 -6.93
CA ASN A 69 11.97 0.05 -7.60
C ASN A 69 13.42 0.57 -7.66
N LYS A 70 14.40 -0.31 -7.56
CA LYS A 70 15.82 0.08 -7.56
C LYS A 70 16.27 0.80 -8.83
N ASN A 71 15.56 0.61 -9.92
CA ASN A 71 15.87 1.24 -11.21
C ASN A 71 15.27 2.65 -11.37
N LEU A 72 14.51 3.12 -10.37
CA LEU A 72 13.85 4.41 -10.46
C LEU A 72 14.69 5.52 -9.83
N SER A 73 14.73 6.68 -10.49
CA SER A 73 15.36 7.90 -9.99
C SER A 73 14.34 8.74 -9.20
N PHE A 74 14.70 10.00 -8.95
CA PHE A 74 13.83 10.95 -8.25
C PHE A 74 13.20 11.98 -9.17
N SER A 75 13.21 11.73 -10.49
CA SER A 75 12.46 12.56 -11.43
C SER A 75 10.97 12.48 -11.14
N GLU A 76 10.20 13.44 -11.61
CA GLU A 76 8.76 13.43 -11.37
C GLU A 76 8.10 12.18 -11.95
N LEU A 77 8.50 11.78 -13.16
CA LEU A 77 7.98 10.57 -13.80
C LEU A 77 8.30 9.32 -12.97
N ASP A 78 9.54 9.21 -12.49
CA ASP A 78 9.95 8.06 -11.71
C ASP A 78 9.30 8.04 -10.33
N ARG A 79 9.04 9.20 -9.74
CA ARG A 79 8.29 9.28 -8.49
C ARG A 79 6.85 8.79 -8.67
N MET A 80 6.20 9.14 -9.78
CA MET A 80 4.86 8.63 -10.09
C MET A 80 4.90 7.13 -10.32
N GLU A 81 5.91 6.63 -11.02
CA GLU A 81 6.07 5.19 -11.26
C GLU A 81 6.33 4.43 -9.96
N ASN A 82 7.05 5.03 -9.02
CA ASN A 82 7.27 4.46 -7.70
C ASN A 82 5.91 4.27 -6.97
N ILE A 83 5.06 5.29 -7.03
CA ILE A 83 3.71 5.23 -6.45
C ILE A 83 2.87 4.15 -7.13
N ARG A 84 2.89 4.14 -8.47
CA ARG A 84 2.11 3.17 -9.24
C ARG A 84 2.49 1.73 -8.89
N ARG A 85 3.78 1.41 -8.90
CA ARG A 85 4.25 0.06 -8.59
C ARG A 85 3.91 -0.33 -7.16
N THR A 86 4.09 0.58 -6.22
CA THR A 86 3.78 0.30 -4.82
C THR A 86 2.28 0.07 -4.62
N ALA A 87 1.45 0.85 -5.29
CA ALA A 87 -0.01 0.66 -5.23
C ALA A 87 -0.42 -0.69 -5.82
N GLU A 88 0.18 -1.10 -6.94
CA GLU A 88 -0.11 -2.41 -7.54
C GLU A 88 0.29 -3.55 -6.61
N ILE A 89 1.45 -3.44 -5.95
CA ILE A 89 1.89 -4.42 -4.96
C ILE A 89 0.90 -4.45 -3.78
N SER A 90 0.52 -3.28 -3.27
CA SER A 90 -0.45 -3.17 -2.19
C SER A 90 -1.76 -3.86 -2.53
N LYS A 91 -2.23 -3.67 -3.76
CA LYS A 91 -3.46 -4.30 -4.24
C LYS A 91 -3.38 -5.82 -4.13
N LEU A 92 -2.23 -6.40 -4.50
CA LEU A 92 -2.04 -7.85 -4.41
C LEU A 92 -2.17 -8.34 -2.97
N PHE A 93 -1.58 -7.63 -2.01
CA PHE A 93 -1.70 -7.98 -0.60
C PHE A 93 -3.13 -7.78 -0.09
N VAL A 94 -3.75 -6.66 -0.44
CA VAL A 94 -5.13 -6.36 -0.06
C VAL A 94 -6.08 -7.45 -0.56
N ASP A 95 -5.89 -7.88 -1.80
CA ASP A 95 -6.71 -8.95 -2.39
C ASP A 95 -6.50 -10.31 -1.71
N CYS A 96 -5.42 -10.46 -0.95
CA CYS A 96 -5.16 -11.63 -0.12
C CYS A 96 -5.72 -11.51 1.30
N GLY A 97 -6.41 -10.42 1.61
CA GLY A 97 -6.93 -10.18 2.96
C GLY A 97 -5.91 -9.64 3.94
N ILE A 98 -4.80 -9.09 3.45
CA ILE A 98 -3.73 -8.59 4.31
C ILE A 98 -3.88 -7.08 4.51
N ILE A 99 -3.61 -6.63 5.73
CA ILE A 99 -3.58 -5.21 6.06
C ILE A 99 -2.24 -4.67 5.63
N THR A 100 -2.23 -3.80 4.61
CA THR A 100 -1.02 -3.23 4.04
C THR A 100 -0.88 -1.80 4.50
N ILE A 101 0.29 -1.44 5.02
CA ILE A 101 0.57 -0.09 5.52
C ILE A 101 1.66 0.50 4.64
N CYS A 102 1.28 1.49 3.82
CA CYS A 102 2.21 2.14 2.89
C CYS A 102 2.68 3.47 3.46
N CYS A 103 3.98 3.68 3.49
CA CYS A 103 4.57 4.93 3.95
C CYS A 103 5.58 5.43 2.92
N LEU A 104 5.07 6.23 2.01
CA LEU A 104 5.83 6.79 0.90
C LEU A 104 5.65 8.31 0.90
N VAL A 105 6.66 9.00 0.37
CA VAL A 105 6.51 10.42 0.08
C VAL A 105 5.57 10.56 -1.11
N SER A 106 4.39 11.12 -0.89
CA SER A 106 3.37 11.31 -1.92
C SER A 106 2.72 12.69 -1.74
N PRO A 107 3.50 13.77 -1.95
CA PRO A 107 3.03 15.11 -1.60
C PRO A 107 1.94 15.65 -2.52
N LYS A 108 1.88 15.17 -3.77
CA LYS A 108 0.90 15.67 -4.72
C LYS A 108 -0.38 14.84 -4.66
N GLU A 109 -1.51 15.53 -4.72
CA GLU A 109 -2.81 14.86 -4.70
C GLU A 109 -2.95 13.83 -5.82
N LYS A 110 -2.42 14.11 -7.02
CA LYS A 110 -2.49 13.17 -8.13
C LYS A 110 -1.81 11.84 -7.83
N MET A 111 -0.77 11.85 -6.99
CA MET A 111 -0.07 10.62 -6.57
C MET A 111 -0.97 9.77 -5.68
N ARG A 112 -1.64 10.41 -4.73
CA ARG A 112 -2.53 9.72 -3.81
C ARG A 112 -3.81 9.24 -4.50
N THR A 113 -4.31 10.04 -5.44
CA THR A 113 -5.46 9.65 -6.27
C THR A 113 -5.14 8.44 -7.11
N LEU A 114 -3.95 8.39 -7.71
CA LEU A 114 -3.50 7.23 -8.49
C LEU A 114 -3.49 5.96 -7.62
N ALA A 115 -2.91 6.05 -6.44
CA ALA A 115 -2.87 4.92 -5.52
C ALA A 115 -4.29 4.45 -5.15
N LYS A 116 -5.17 5.37 -4.85
CA LYS A 116 -6.57 5.08 -4.51
C LYS A 116 -7.30 4.38 -5.64
N GLU A 117 -7.12 4.86 -6.87
CA GLU A 117 -7.74 4.26 -8.04
C GLU A 117 -7.25 2.83 -8.29
N ILE A 118 -5.95 2.59 -8.11
CA ILE A 118 -5.37 1.26 -8.31
C ILE A 118 -5.86 0.29 -7.23
N ILE A 119 -5.78 0.67 -5.98
CA ILE A 119 -6.11 -0.20 -4.84
C ILE A 119 -7.62 -0.39 -4.70
N GLY A 120 -8.39 0.62 -5.06
CA GLY A 120 -9.84 0.61 -4.93
C GLY A 120 -10.30 1.43 -3.73
N GLU A 121 -11.26 2.30 -3.96
CA GLU A 121 -11.74 3.25 -2.95
C GLU A 121 -12.23 2.57 -1.67
N LYS A 122 -12.88 1.43 -1.80
CA LYS A 122 -13.43 0.70 -0.64
C LYS A 122 -12.36 0.22 0.33
N ASN A 123 -11.17 -0.04 -0.18
CA ASN A 123 -10.09 -0.64 0.59
C ASN A 123 -8.94 0.32 0.87
N PHE A 124 -9.09 1.57 0.49
CA PHE A 124 -8.02 2.57 0.59
C PHE A 124 -8.37 3.62 1.64
N TYR A 125 -7.48 3.77 2.61
CA TYR A 125 -7.59 4.76 3.68
C TYR A 125 -6.37 5.65 3.68
N GLU A 126 -6.55 6.92 3.34
CA GLU A 126 -5.46 7.90 3.38
C GLU A 126 -5.38 8.50 4.76
N ILE A 127 -4.21 8.45 5.38
CA ILE A 127 -4.00 8.94 6.73
C ILE A 127 -2.87 9.95 6.71
N PHE A 128 -3.18 11.19 7.03
CA PHE A 128 -2.19 12.27 7.11
C PHE A 128 -1.51 12.25 8.47
N ILE A 129 -0.17 12.20 8.44
CA ILE A 129 0.64 12.24 9.67
C ILE A 129 1.10 13.66 9.89
N ALA A 130 0.54 14.30 10.90
CA ALA A 130 0.94 15.63 11.31
C ALA A 130 2.03 15.52 12.36
N THR A 131 3.12 16.26 12.16
CA THR A 131 4.21 16.32 13.12
C THR A 131 4.03 17.55 13.97
N SER A 132 4.01 17.40 15.28
CA SER A 132 4.06 18.57 16.15
C SER A 132 5.53 18.95 16.36
N LEU A 133 5.80 20.18 16.17
CA LEU A 133 7.14 20.74 16.36
C LEU A 133 7.32 21.25 17.76
#